data_fcb46afba85f054af421e22a7c6dbab6
#
_entry.id   fcb46afba85f054af421e22a7c6dbab6
#
_cell.length_a   1.000
_cell.length_b   1.000
_cell.length_c   1.000
_cell.angle_alpha   90.00
_cell.angle_beta   90.00
_cell.angle_gamma   90.00
#
_symmetry.space_group_name_H-M   'P 1'
#
loop_
_entity.id
_entity.type
_entity.pdbx_description
1 polymer ?
#
loop_
_entity_poly.entity_id
_entity_poly.type
_entity_poly.pdbx_seq_one_letter_code
_entity_poly.pdbx_strand_id
1 'polypeptide(L)'
;ENITTQENGDTNGRLISSNQYGVEYHPIKELHNIANDNPDESFEYSRYWHGYLTILRPLLLLFNINTIRVILVTLICGLLIYVLKLIYQKLGIGLSIVFFIAFLLTEMFVIGISLQGSPIVIIMLISTIRVLKNEKISMLNFMIIGSITNFFDFLTAPIITIAIQLILDIKKKKNKNNYTIKEYLKMICIP
;
A
#
# COMPACT_ATOMS: atom_id res chain seq x y z
N GLU A 1 -9.67 7.23 9.59
CA GLU A 1 -11.13 6.93 9.62
C GLU A 1 -11.97 8.22 9.70
N ASN A 2 -11.58 9.23 10.45
CA ASN A 2 -12.33 10.48 10.58
C ASN A 2 -12.55 11.21 9.24
N ILE A 3 -11.61 11.09 8.29
CA ILE A 3 -11.73 11.70 6.95
C ILE A 3 -12.77 10.97 6.09
N THR A 4 -13.06 9.71 6.37
CA THR A 4 -14.01 8.90 5.59
C THR A 4 -15.46 9.08 5.99
N THR A 5 -15.73 9.62 7.20
CA THR A 5 -17.07 9.73 7.80
C THR A 5 -17.73 11.09 7.60
N GLN A 6 -17.27 11.89 6.66
CA GLN A 6 -17.80 13.23 6.40
C GLN A 6 -19.27 13.22 5.98
N GLU A 7 -20.12 13.92 6.71
CA GLU A 7 -21.59 13.95 6.47
C GLU A 7 -22.10 15.16 5.70
N ASN A 8 -21.37 16.28 5.66
CA ASN A 8 -21.83 17.53 5.07
C ASN A 8 -21.47 17.63 3.60
N GLY A 9 -22.48 17.76 2.75
CA GLY A 9 -22.37 17.97 1.31
C GLY A 9 -23.12 16.94 0.46
N ASP A 10 -23.21 17.21 -0.83
CA ASP A 10 -23.73 16.26 -1.81
C ASP A 10 -22.78 15.06 -1.94
N THR A 11 -23.23 14.00 -2.58
CA THR A 11 -22.44 12.76 -2.75
C THR A 11 -21.09 13.02 -3.43
N ASN A 12 -21.02 13.95 -4.37
CA ASN A 12 -19.79 14.32 -5.06
C ASN A 12 -18.84 15.10 -4.16
N GLY A 13 -19.34 16.03 -3.35
CA GLY A 13 -18.54 16.76 -2.36
C GLY A 13 -17.94 15.82 -1.32
N ARG A 14 -18.69 14.84 -0.85
CA ARG A 14 -18.20 13.81 0.10
C ARG A 14 -17.10 12.93 -0.49
N LEU A 15 -17.14 12.64 -1.77
CA LEU A 15 -16.10 11.85 -2.45
C LEU A 15 -14.78 12.61 -2.62
N ILE A 16 -14.82 13.92 -2.77
CA ILE A 16 -13.67 14.74 -3.15
C ILE A 16 -13.03 15.45 -1.94
N SER A 17 -13.83 15.83 -0.93
CA SER A 17 -13.32 16.65 0.18
C SER A 17 -12.34 15.91 1.06
N SER A 18 -11.34 16.63 1.56
CA SER A 18 -10.32 16.16 2.50
C SER A 18 -10.52 16.68 3.93
N ASN A 19 -11.75 17.05 4.29
CA ASN A 19 -12.03 17.59 5.60
C ASN A 19 -11.84 16.54 6.70
N GLN A 20 -11.22 16.94 7.78
CA GLN A 20 -11.05 16.18 8.99
C GLN A 20 -11.86 16.85 10.10
N TYR A 21 -12.58 16.05 10.88
CA TYR A 21 -13.31 16.51 12.06
C TYR A 21 -12.45 16.40 13.30
N GLY A 22 -12.62 17.38 14.21
CA GLY A 22 -12.03 17.38 15.53
C GLY A 22 -10.64 17.99 15.63
N VAL A 23 -10.45 18.75 16.69
CA VAL A 23 -9.19 19.43 17.03
C VAL A 23 -8.49 18.72 18.18
N GLU A 24 -9.18 17.83 18.89
CA GLU A 24 -8.68 17.18 20.10
C GLU A 24 -8.28 15.71 19.92
N TYR A 25 -7.35 15.27 20.77
CA TYR A 25 -6.63 13.99 20.79
C TYR A 25 -7.50 12.74 21.09
N HIS A 26 -8.83 12.78 20.95
CA HIS A 26 -9.72 11.65 21.27
C HIS A 26 -10.55 11.16 20.08
N PRO A 27 -9.96 10.39 19.16
CA PRO A 27 -10.65 9.95 17.93
C PRO A 27 -11.92 9.13 18.18
N ILE A 28 -12.03 8.43 19.31
CA ILE A 28 -13.22 7.65 19.68
C ILE A 28 -14.37 8.56 20.05
N LYS A 29 -14.10 9.65 20.81
CA LYS A 29 -15.12 10.63 21.20
C LYS A 29 -15.65 11.40 20.00
N GLU A 30 -14.75 11.77 19.08
CA GLU A 30 -15.10 12.42 17.82
C GLU A 30 -15.97 11.54 16.93
N LEU A 31 -15.63 10.26 16.77
CA LEU A 31 -16.46 9.29 16.06
C LEU A 31 -17.86 9.16 16.69
N HIS A 32 -17.94 9.17 18.01
CA HIS A 32 -19.23 9.13 18.72
C HIS A 32 -20.04 10.40 18.50
N ASN A 33 -19.39 11.59 18.49
CA ASN A 33 -20.06 12.87 18.23
C ASN A 33 -20.59 12.93 16.80
N ILE A 34 -19.78 12.49 15.81
CA ILE A 34 -20.20 12.40 14.40
C ILE A 34 -21.38 11.43 14.24
N ALA A 35 -21.35 10.28 14.92
CA ALA A 35 -22.42 9.29 14.87
C ALA A 35 -23.74 9.79 15.52
N ASN A 36 -23.70 10.79 16.39
CA ASN A 36 -24.85 11.41 17.03
C ASN A 36 -25.27 12.75 16.42
N ASP A 37 -24.90 13.01 15.16
CA ASP A 37 -25.19 14.25 14.42
C ASP A 37 -24.75 15.56 15.14
N ASN A 38 -23.72 15.49 15.97
CA ASN A 38 -23.14 16.64 16.67
C ASN A 38 -21.62 16.72 16.42
N PRO A 39 -21.18 16.87 15.16
CA PRO A 39 -19.77 16.94 14.81
C PRO A 39 -19.15 18.25 15.33
N ASP A 40 -17.93 18.14 15.85
CA ASP A 40 -17.09 19.30 16.13
C ASP A 40 -16.69 20.00 14.81
N GLU A 41 -16.08 21.19 14.91
CA GLU A 41 -15.66 21.95 13.74
C GLU A 41 -14.78 21.11 12.81
N SER A 42 -15.09 21.10 11.53
CA SER A 42 -14.29 20.45 10.50
C SER A 42 -13.25 21.41 9.93
N PHE A 43 -12.04 20.94 9.70
CA PHE A 43 -11.01 21.70 8.99
C PHE A 43 -10.50 20.93 7.78
N GLU A 44 -10.10 21.66 6.73
CA GLU A 44 -9.57 21.07 5.53
C GLU A 44 -8.14 20.55 5.79
N TYR A 45 -7.95 19.24 5.64
CA TYR A 45 -6.66 18.59 5.79
C TYR A 45 -6.08 18.21 4.44
N SER A 46 -5.57 19.20 3.71
CA SER A 46 -5.03 19.05 2.36
C SER A 46 -3.51 18.84 2.31
N ARG A 47 -2.84 18.68 3.48
CA ARG A 47 -1.37 18.62 3.56
C ARG A 47 -0.75 17.42 2.83
N TYR A 48 -1.49 16.31 2.72
CA TYR A 48 -1.00 15.07 2.11
C TYR A 48 -2.00 14.50 1.12
N TRP A 49 -1.48 13.75 0.13
CA TRP A 49 -2.31 12.98 -0.78
C TRP A 49 -2.96 11.81 -0.02
N HIS A 50 -4.27 11.82 0.05
CA HIS A 50 -5.04 10.73 0.65
C HIS A 50 -5.54 9.78 -0.44
N GLY A 51 -4.64 9.26 -1.28
CA GLY A 51 -4.99 8.44 -2.45
C GLY A 51 -5.86 7.23 -2.11
N TYR A 52 -5.74 6.65 -0.92
CA TYR A 52 -6.59 5.54 -0.49
C TYR A 52 -8.07 5.92 -0.43
N LEU A 53 -8.43 7.19 -0.18
CA LEU A 53 -9.81 7.67 -0.15
C LEU A 53 -10.49 7.57 -1.52
N THR A 54 -9.74 7.69 -2.62
CA THR A 54 -10.28 7.58 -3.98
C THR A 54 -10.86 6.20 -4.25
N ILE A 55 -10.35 5.17 -3.57
CA ILE A 55 -10.86 3.79 -3.66
C ILE A 55 -11.86 3.53 -2.55
N LEU A 56 -11.54 3.95 -1.32
CA LEU A 56 -12.32 3.59 -0.14
C LEU A 56 -13.72 4.22 -0.13
N ARG A 57 -13.84 5.50 -0.48
CA ARG A 57 -15.13 6.21 -0.48
C ARG A 57 -16.16 5.60 -1.43
N PRO A 58 -15.86 5.31 -2.71
CA PRO A 58 -16.79 4.59 -3.57
C PRO A 58 -17.18 3.20 -3.04
N LEU A 59 -16.24 2.48 -2.42
CA LEU A 59 -16.54 1.18 -1.82
C LEU A 59 -17.48 1.28 -0.62
N LEU A 60 -17.36 2.35 0.18
CA LEU A 60 -18.26 2.60 1.33
C LEU A 60 -19.70 2.92 0.92
N LEU A 61 -19.93 3.34 -0.33
CA LEU A 61 -21.28 3.50 -0.85
C LEU A 61 -21.98 2.15 -1.12
N LEU A 62 -21.19 1.09 -1.37
CA LEU A 62 -21.69 -0.24 -1.73
C LEU A 62 -21.61 -1.23 -0.56
N PHE A 63 -20.62 -1.09 0.29
CA PHE A 63 -20.30 -2.04 1.34
C PHE A 63 -20.06 -1.34 2.67
N ASN A 64 -20.38 -2.01 3.77
CA ASN A 64 -19.99 -1.54 5.09
C ASN A 64 -18.49 -1.76 5.34
N ILE A 65 -17.95 -1.04 6.31
CA ILE A 65 -16.51 -1.00 6.62
C ILE A 65 -15.93 -2.39 6.95
N ASN A 66 -16.70 -3.24 7.63
CA ASN A 66 -16.26 -4.59 8.00
C ASN A 66 -16.16 -5.50 6.77
N THR A 67 -17.11 -5.41 5.85
CA THR A 67 -17.08 -6.15 4.59
C THR A 67 -15.87 -5.74 3.75
N ILE A 68 -15.57 -4.45 3.67
CA ILE A 68 -14.38 -3.95 2.95
C ILE A 68 -13.09 -4.50 3.58
N ARG A 69 -12.97 -4.50 4.92
CA ARG A 69 -11.81 -5.08 5.62
C ARG A 69 -11.64 -6.57 5.29
N VAL A 70 -12.72 -7.34 5.31
CA VAL A 70 -12.67 -8.78 4.97
C VAL A 70 -12.22 -8.99 3.52
N ILE A 71 -12.74 -8.21 2.58
CA ILE A 71 -12.34 -8.27 1.16
C ILE A 71 -10.84 -7.97 1.02
N LEU A 72 -10.36 -6.89 1.65
CA LEU A 72 -8.95 -6.47 1.56
C LEU A 72 -8.01 -7.52 2.18
N VAL A 73 -8.34 -8.06 3.35
CA VAL A 73 -7.55 -9.11 4.01
C VAL A 73 -7.50 -10.38 3.15
N THR A 74 -8.64 -10.80 2.59
CA THR A 74 -8.71 -11.98 1.72
C THR A 74 -7.85 -11.79 0.46
N LEU A 75 -7.90 -10.59 -0.13
CA LEU A 75 -7.08 -10.24 -1.29
C LEU A 75 -5.58 -10.26 -0.95
N ILE A 76 -5.17 -9.66 0.18
CA ILE A 76 -3.78 -9.64 0.63
C ILE A 76 -3.27 -11.06 0.90
N CYS A 77 -4.04 -11.90 1.58
CA CYS A 77 -3.68 -13.28 1.83
C CYS A 77 -3.50 -14.07 0.52
N GLY A 78 -4.42 -13.93 -0.42
CA GLY A 78 -4.32 -14.58 -1.73
C GLY A 78 -3.08 -14.13 -2.52
N LEU A 79 -2.82 -12.82 -2.56
CA LEU A 79 -1.63 -12.26 -3.20
C LEU A 79 -0.33 -12.71 -2.51
N LEU A 80 -0.30 -12.74 -1.18
CA LEU A 80 0.87 -13.20 -0.42
C LEU A 80 1.20 -14.67 -0.71
N ILE A 81 0.21 -15.55 -0.67
CA ILE A 81 0.38 -16.97 -1.03
C ILE A 81 0.92 -17.10 -2.45
N TYR A 82 0.40 -16.32 -3.39
CA TYR A 82 0.86 -16.36 -4.77
C TYR A 82 2.29 -15.83 -4.93
N VAL A 83 2.67 -14.76 -4.22
CA VAL A 83 4.05 -14.23 -4.19
C VAL A 83 5.01 -15.27 -3.61
N LEU A 84 4.67 -15.89 -2.48
CA LEU A 84 5.50 -16.93 -1.86
C LEU A 84 5.71 -18.12 -2.81
N LYS A 85 4.67 -18.56 -3.50
CA LYS A 85 4.78 -19.59 -4.53
C LYS A 85 5.73 -19.19 -5.67
N LEU A 86 5.66 -17.96 -6.16
CA LEU A 86 6.54 -17.46 -7.21
C LEU A 86 8.00 -17.35 -6.73
N ILE A 87 8.23 -16.87 -5.50
CA ILE A 87 9.57 -16.78 -4.91
C ILE A 87 10.14 -18.21 -4.77
N TYR A 88 9.35 -19.13 -4.24
CA TYR A 88 9.76 -20.54 -4.12
C TYR A 88 10.20 -21.12 -5.46
N GLN A 89 9.39 -20.96 -6.51
CA GLN A 89 9.65 -21.52 -7.85
C GLN A 89 10.88 -20.91 -8.52
N LYS A 90 11.14 -19.61 -8.34
CA LYS A 90 12.19 -18.89 -9.07
C LYS A 90 13.48 -18.69 -8.30
N LEU A 91 13.42 -18.60 -6.98
CA LEU A 91 14.53 -18.20 -6.12
C LEU A 91 14.83 -19.21 -5.00
N GLY A 92 13.96 -20.21 -4.84
CA GLY A 92 14.13 -21.29 -3.88
C GLY A 92 13.41 -21.07 -2.54
N ILE A 93 13.32 -22.17 -1.75
CA ILE A 93 12.55 -22.19 -0.50
C ILE A 93 13.11 -21.26 0.57
N GLY A 94 14.45 -21.14 0.68
CA GLY A 94 15.07 -20.30 1.69
C GLY A 94 14.64 -18.84 1.60
N LEU A 95 14.61 -18.27 0.38
CA LEU A 95 14.19 -16.89 0.17
C LEU A 95 12.68 -16.71 0.40
N SER A 96 11.86 -17.73 0.08
CA SER A 96 10.43 -17.71 0.36
C SER A 96 10.14 -17.63 1.87
N ILE A 97 10.87 -18.42 2.67
CA ILE A 97 10.76 -18.41 4.14
C ILE A 97 11.21 -17.04 4.69
N VAL A 98 12.37 -16.54 4.24
CA VAL A 98 12.89 -15.23 4.67
C VAL A 98 11.89 -14.11 4.34
N PHE A 99 11.32 -14.12 3.13
CA PHE A 99 10.31 -13.14 2.74
C PHE A 99 9.07 -13.19 3.64
N PHE A 100 8.59 -14.39 3.95
CA PHE A 100 7.43 -14.58 4.82
C PHE A 100 7.72 -14.10 6.25
N ILE A 101 8.88 -14.45 6.82
CA ILE A 101 9.30 -13.99 8.14
C ILE A 101 9.43 -12.46 8.15
N ALA A 102 10.08 -11.88 7.15
CA ALA A 102 10.21 -10.43 7.04
C ALA A 102 8.85 -9.74 6.95
N PHE A 103 7.90 -10.30 6.18
CA PHE A 103 6.54 -9.79 6.08
C PHE A 103 5.82 -9.79 7.44
N LEU A 104 6.02 -10.80 8.27
CA LEU A 104 5.46 -10.87 9.62
C LEU A 104 6.15 -9.89 10.59
N LEU A 105 7.49 -9.84 10.58
CA LEU A 105 8.27 -8.98 11.48
C LEU A 105 8.09 -7.49 11.22
N THR A 106 7.80 -7.10 9.99
CA THR A 106 7.52 -5.70 9.61
C THR A 106 6.06 -5.31 9.82
N GLU A 107 5.28 -6.17 10.46
CA GLU A 107 3.84 -5.93 10.73
C GLU A 107 3.03 -5.61 9.46
N MET A 108 3.51 -6.01 8.27
CA MET A 108 2.83 -5.75 7.00
C MET A 108 1.42 -6.33 6.96
N PHE A 109 1.17 -7.37 7.74
CA PHE A 109 -0.17 -7.94 7.89
C PHE A 109 -1.08 -6.97 8.65
N VAL A 110 -0.61 -6.38 9.75
CA VAL A 110 -1.36 -5.40 10.55
C VAL A 110 -1.63 -4.13 9.74
N ILE A 111 -0.62 -3.64 9.01
CA ILE A 111 -0.76 -2.52 8.08
C ILE A 111 -1.81 -2.85 7.01
N GLY A 112 -1.80 -4.07 6.48
CA GLY A 112 -2.75 -4.54 5.46
C GLY A 112 -4.20 -4.65 5.95
N ILE A 113 -4.45 -4.80 7.25
CA ILE A 113 -5.80 -4.78 7.82
C ILE A 113 -6.34 -3.34 7.90
N SER A 114 -5.46 -2.35 8.03
CA SER A 114 -5.87 -0.94 8.06
C SER A 114 -6.36 -0.50 6.68
N LEU A 115 -7.43 0.28 6.64
CA LEU A 115 -7.99 0.78 5.38
C LEU A 115 -7.03 1.72 4.63
N GLN A 116 -6.17 2.41 5.36
CA GLN A 116 -5.16 3.31 4.82
C GLN A 116 -3.95 2.54 4.28
N GLY A 117 -3.49 1.52 5.00
CA GLY A 117 -2.27 0.77 4.65
C GLY A 117 -2.49 -0.34 3.63
N SER A 118 -3.72 -0.86 3.53
CA SER A 118 -4.02 -1.99 2.63
C SER A 118 -3.67 -1.73 1.16
N PRO A 119 -3.91 -0.56 0.54
CA PRO A 119 -3.52 -0.30 -0.84
C PRO A 119 -2.00 -0.43 -1.04
N ILE A 120 -1.21 0.01 -0.08
CA ILE A 120 0.25 -0.04 -0.13
C ILE A 120 0.75 -1.48 -0.16
N VAL A 121 0.22 -2.32 0.74
CA VAL A 121 0.57 -3.75 0.80
C VAL A 121 0.16 -4.46 -0.49
N ILE A 122 -1.02 -4.15 -1.04
CA ILE A 122 -1.49 -4.70 -2.31
C ILE A 122 -0.56 -4.27 -3.46
N ILE A 123 -0.18 -2.99 -3.56
CA ILE A 123 0.75 -2.47 -4.57
C ILE A 123 2.10 -3.17 -4.45
N MET A 124 2.62 -3.33 -3.23
CA MET A 124 3.87 -4.04 -2.96
C MET A 124 3.82 -5.50 -3.45
N LEU A 125 2.75 -6.22 -3.17
CA LEU A 125 2.60 -7.62 -3.60
C LEU A 125 2.42 -7.75 -5.11
N ILE A 126 1.58 -6.91 -5.73
CA ILE A 126 1.37 -6.90 -7.20
C ILE A 126 2.67 -6.56 -7.93
N SER A 127 3.39 -5.55 -7.46
CA SER A 127 4.66 -5.15 -8.07
C SER A 127 5.73 -6.23 -7.91
N THR A 128 5.75 -6.93 -6.77
CA THR A 128 6.61 -8.10 -6.55
C THR A 128 6.29 -9.23 -7.54
N ILE A 129 5.01 -9.52 -7.79
CA ILE A 129 4.58 -10.49 -8.81
C ILE A 129 5.11 -10.08 -10.19
N ARG A 130 4.98 -8.79 -10.54
CA ARG A 130 5.44 -8.25 -11.82
C ARG A 130 6.96 -8.41 -11.99
N VAL A 131 7.74 -8.10 -10.94
CA VAL A 131 9.20 -8.26 -10.92
C VAL A 131 9.59 -9.72 -11.09
N LEU A 132 8.91 -10.63 -10.43
CA LEU A 132 9.23 -12.06 -10.51
C LEU A 132 8.84 -12.66 -11.88
N LYS A 133 7.74 -12.22 -12.50
CA LYS A 133 7.29 -12.74 -13.80
C LYS A 133 8.09 -12.22 -14.98
N ASN A 134 8.40 -10.92 -15.01
CA ASN A 134 9.06 -10.29 -16.14
C ASN A 134 10.58 -10.53 -16.11
N GLU A 135 11.15 -10.89 -17.24
CA GLU A 135 12.60 -11.13 -17.34
C GLU A 135 13.42 -9.83 -17.35
N LYS A 136 12.89 -8.81 -17.98
CA LYS A 136 13.51 -7.47 -18.04
C LYS A 136 12.60 -6.45 -17.39
N ILE A 137 13.10 -5.78 -16.38
CA ILE A 137 12.41 -4.68 -15.72
C ILE A 137 13.19 -3.42 -16.04
N SER A 138 12.51 -2.44 -16.63
CA SER A 138 13.09 -1.13 -16.92
C SER A 138 13.02 -0.23 -15.68
N MET A 139 13.89 0.78 -15.63
CA MET A 139 13.85 1.83 -14.60
C MET A 139 12.48 2.50 -14.52
N LEU A 140 11.80 2.65 -15.65
CA LEU A 140 10.43 3.20 -15.72
C LEU A 140 9.43 2.44 -14.83
N ASN A 141 9.56 1.11 -14.72
CA ASN A 141 8.68 0.33 -13.83
C ASN A 141 8.87 0.73 -12.36
N PHE A 142 10.11 0.95 -11.91
CA PHE A 142 10.38 1.39 -10.54
C PHE A 142 9.86 2.82 -10.29
N MET A 143 9.99 3.71 -11.28
CA MET A 143 9.43 5.06 -11.19
C MET A 143 7.90 5.02 -11.08
N ILE A 144 7.22 4.24 -11.91
CA ILE A 144 5.76 4.08 -11.86
C ILE A 144 5.32 3.53 -10.50
N ILE A 145 5.99 2.49 -10.00
CA ILE A 145 5.66 1.89 -8.71
C ILE A 145 5.89 2.90 -7.58
N GLY A 146 7.01 3.62 -7.59
CA GLY A 146 7.30 4.66 -6.61
C GLY A 146 6.26 5.78 -6.62
N SER A 147 5.86 6.24 -7.80
CA SER A 147 4.83 7.29 -7.95
C SER A 147 3.48 6.84 -7.45
N ILE A 148 3.05 5.62 -7.81
CA ILE A 148 1.79 5.04 -7.33
C ILE A 148 1.82 4.87 -5.82
N THR A 149 2.92 4.34 -5.27
CA THR A 149 3.06 4.19 -3.82
C THR A 149 2.98 5.53 -3.11
N ASN A 150 3.68 6.54 -3.61
CA ASN A 150 3.67 7.89 -3.03
C ASN A 150 2.28 8.56 -3.08
N PHE A 151 1.47 8.25 -4.10
CA PHE A 151 0.08 8.72 -4.18
C PHE A 151 -0.80 8.13 -3.07
N PHE A 152 -0.58 6.85 -2.72
CA PHE A 152 -1.37 6.14 -1.70
C PHE A 152 -0.82 6.30 -0.28
N ASP A 153 0.45 6.67 -0.11
CA ASP A 153 1.15 6.71 1.18
C ASP A 153 1.80 8.06 1.48
N PHE A 154 1.99 8.30 2.77
CA PHE A 154 2.60 9.47 3.38
C PHE A 154 4.15 9.48 3.35
N LEU A 155 4.81 9.07 2.28
CA LEU A 155 6.27 9.09 2.14
C LEU A 155 7.06 7.99 2.87
N THR A 156 6.44 7.16 3.69
CA THR A 156 7.14 6.11 4.46
C THR A 156 7.35 4.80 3.71
N ALA A 157 6.38 4.40 2.89
CA ALA A 157 6.40 3.12 2.19
C ALA A 157 7.11 3.07 0.82
N PRO A 158 7.38 4.17 0.08
CA PRO A 158 8.09 4.09 -1.20
C PRO A 158 9.43 3.38 -1.12
N ILE A 159 10.18 3.59 -0.04
CA ILE A 159 11.48 2.94 0.19
C ILE A 159 11.31 1.42 0.32
N ILE A 160 10.33 0.95 1.09
CA ILE A 160 10.09 -0.47 1.33
C ILE A 160 9.61 -1.16 0.05
N THR A 161 8.64 -0.56 -0.65
CA THR A 161 8.10 -1.12 -1.88
C THR A 161 9.14 -1.22 -2.98
N ILE A 162 10.00 -0.22 -3.15
CA ILE A 162 11.07 -0.24 -4.17
C ILE A 162 12.21 -1.16 -3.76
N ALA A 163 12.66 -1.12 -2.49
CA ALA A 163 13.78 -1.90 -2.01
C ALA A 163 13.55 -3.42 -2.13
N ILE A 164 12.37 -3.90 -1.74
CA ILE A 164 12.01 -5.32 -1.87
C ILE A 164 12.13 -5.77 -3.33
N GLN A 165 11.63 -4.97 -4.25
CA GLN A 165 11.64 -5.29 -5.67
C GLN A 165 13.03 -5.27 -6.27
N LEU A 166 13.86 -4.30 -5.90
CA LEU A 166 15.27 -4.24 -6.31
C LEU A 166 16.03 -5.47 -5.82
N ILE A 167 15.87 -5.85 -4.55
CA ILE A 167 16.53 -7.03 -3.98
C ILE A 167 16.13 -8.30 -4.74
N LEU A 168 14.85 -8.48 -5.03
CA LEU A 168 14.35 -9.64 -5.76
C LEU A 168 14.83 -9.67 -7.20
N ASP A 169 14.89 -8.52 -7.89
CA ASP A 169 15.38 -8.42 -9.25
C ASP A 169 16.89 -8.70 -9.33
N ILE A 170 17.69 -8.15 -8.41
CA ILE A 170 19.12 -8.45 -8.28
C ILE A 170 19.34 -9.95 -8.06
N LYS A 171 18.61 -10.54 -7.12
CA LYS A 171 18.75 -11.97 -6.80
C LYS A 171 18.38 -12.85 -7.99
N LYS A 172 17.30 -12.52 -8.70
CA LYS A 172 16.85 -13.21 -9.91
C LYS A 172 17.90 -13.17 -11.01
N LYS A 173 18.50 -12.01 -11.27
CA LYS A 173 19.52 -11.82 -12.29
C LYS A 173 20.82 -12.51 -11.92
N LYS A 174 21.23 -12.45 -10.64
CA LYS A 174 22.39 -13.20 -10.13
C LYS A 174 22.22 -14.71 -10.33
N ASN A 175 21.04 -15.24 -10.11
CA ASN A 175 20.75 -16.67 -10.28
C ASN A 175 20.82 -17.12 -11.75
N LYS A 176 20.63 -16.18 -12.70
CA LYS A 176 20.77 -16.43 -14.17
C LYS A 176 22.18 -16.14 -14.72
N ASN A 177 23.17 -15.83 -13.90
CA ASN A 177 24.56 -15.43 -14.27
C ASN A 177 24.64 -14.19 -15.19
N ASN A 178 23.63 -13.36 -15.25
CA ASN A 178 23.50 -12.34 -16.30
C ASN A 178 23.93 -10.91 -15.91
N TYR A 179 24.36 -10.63 -14.65
CA TYR A 179 24.76 -9.27 -14.28
C TYR A 179 25.71 -9.19 -13.07
N THR A 180 26.64 -8.25 -13.14
CA THR A 180 27.53 -7.87 -12.06
C THR A 180 26.88 -6.77 -11.19
N ILE A 181 27.11 -6.76 -9.87
CA ILE A 181 26.63 -5.73 -8.94
C ILE A 181 26.98 -4.31 -9.41
N LYS A 182 28.14 -4.14 -10.11
CA LYS A 182 28.56 -2.86 -10.69
C LYS A 182 27.57 -2.27 -11.70
N GLU A 183 26.88 -3.08 -12.50
CA GLU A 183 25.92 -2.62 -13.48
C GLU A 183 24.62 -2.13 -12.82
N TYR A 184 24.26 -2.69 -11.67
CA TYR A 184 23.16 -2.20 -10.85
C TYR A 184 23.45 -0.86 -10.20
N LEU A 185 24.65 -0.73 -9.60
CA LEU A 185 25.07 0.55 -9.01
C LEU A 185 25.12 1.65 -10.07
N LYS A 186 25.53 1.31 -11.29
CA LYS A 186 25.52 2.26 -12.41
C LYS A 186 24.10 2.68 -12.83
N MET A 187 23.09 1.79 -12.73
CA MET A 187 21.69 2.13 -13.01
C MET A 187 21.04 2.99 -11.91
N ILE A 188 21.49 2.86 -10.67
CA ILE A 188 20.96 3.63 -9.52
C ILE A 188 21.63 5.00 -9.42
N CYS A 189 22.91 5.11 -9.84
CA CYS A 189 23.73 6.33 -9.73
C CYS A 189 23.72 7.22 -10.99
N ILE A 190 22.96 6.89 -12.04
CA ILE A 190 22.80 7.80 -13.18
C ILE A 190 21.62 8.75 -12.85
N PRO A 191 21.86 10.07 -12.70
CA PRO A 191 20.82 11.05 -12.48
C PRO A 191 19.90 11.17 -13.69
#